data_a2f856c91d58cf6a731cd9caeccdff36
#
_entry.id   a2f856c91d58cf6a731cd9caeccdff36
#
_cell.length_a   1.000
_cell.length_b   1.000
_cell.length_c   1.000
_cell.angle_alpha   90.00
_cell.angle_beta   90.00
_cell.angle_gamma   90.00
#
_symmetry.space_group_name_H-M   'P 1'
#
loop_
_entity.id
_entity.type
_entity.pdbx_description
1 polymer ?
#
loop_
_entity_poly.entity_id
_entity_poly.type
_entity_poly.pdbx_seq_one_letter_code
_entity_poly.pdbx_strand_id
1 'polypeptide(L)'
;QDEDALVYLYLANKTIHQYKPEAITVAEEMSGMPGLAAPCREKGYGFDYRLSMGVPDYWIKLVKDTPDENWDMGQLIHELSQRRPEEKIISYCESHDQALVGDKTLIFRMIDAEMYTGMSKSYHSLTLDRGIALHKMIRLITFCASGGGYLNFMGNEFGHPEWIDFPREDNNWSYKYARRLWHLAMNEDLKYSFLMKFDNAMLKLHREFRLLDERFVNRIYDNNYDKIVAFTRGEFLMVFNFHPNKSFTDYGIPVKGKFRIILDTDDPEFGGFDRLKRNVSYTSIRKTQRQTLDQPFYLYLYLPSRTGLVLRIEPTRRATDI
;
A
#
# COMPACT_ATOMS: atom_id res chain seq x y z
N GLN A 1 9.41 32.20 -3.66
CA GLN A 1 8.17 31.71 -4.27
C GLN A 1 7.75 32.70 -5.35
N ASP A 2 7.25 32.21 -6.46
CA ASP A 2 6.68 33.03 -7.53
C ASP A 2 5.20 33.28 -7.23
N GLU A 3 4.87 34.51 -6.80
CA GLU A 3 3.53 34.89 -6.38
C GLU A 3 2.54 34.84 -7.55
N ASP A 4 2.96 35.24 -8.74
CA ASP A 4 2.12 35.24 -9.94
C ASP A 4 1.75 33.79 -10.34
N ALA A 5 2.70 32.85 -10.24
CA ALA A 5 2.43 31.43 -10.46
C ALA A 5 1.44 30.86 -9.45
N LEU A 6 1.54 31.25 -8.17
CA LEU A 6 0.62 30.82 -7.13
C LEU A 6 -0.80 31.37 -7.34
N VAL A 7 -0.91 32.65 -7.72
CA VAL A 7 -2.20 33.27 -8.09
C VAL A 7 -2.82 32.56 -9.30
N TYR A 8 -1.99 32.24 -10.30
CA TYR A 8 -2.45 31.48 -11.48
C TYR A 8 -3.03 30.13 -11.08
N LEU A 9 -2.31 29.32 -10.27
CA LEU A 9 -2.76 28.01 -9.82
C LEU A 9 -4.08 28.10 -9.03
N TYR A 10 -4.18 29.07 -8.12
CA TYR A 10 -5.41 29.32 -7.36
C TYR A 10 -6.59 29.63 -8.29
N LEU A 11 -6.41 30.56 -9.23
CA LEU A 11 -7.46 30.95 -10.17
C LEU A 11 -7.84 29.81 -11.12
N ALA A 12 -6.87 29.03 -11.58
CA ALA A 12 -7.09 27.87 -12.42
C ALA A 12 -7.98 26.83 -11.72
N ASN A 13 -7.62 26.40 -10.51
CA ASN A 13 -8.41 25.45 -9.72
C ASN A 13 -9.81 25.97 -9.41
N LYS A 14 -9.90 27.23 -8.99
CA LYS A 14 -11.19 27.87 -8.71
C LYS A 14 -12.09 27.89 -9.95
N THR A 15 -11.53 28.22 -11.10
CA THR A 15 -12.27 28.28 -12.38
C THR A 15 -12.71 26.87 -12.79
N ILE A 16 -11.82 25.88 -12.75
CA ILE A 16 -12.14 24.50 -13.08
C ILE A 16 -13.32 24.02 -12.25
N HIS A 17 -13.27 24.14 -10.93
CA HIS A 17 -14.34 23.67 -10.04
C HIS A 17 -15.64 24.51 -10.15
N GLN A 18 -15.56 25.76 -10.61
CA GLN A 18 -16.76 26.56 -10.89
C GLN A 18 -17.52 26.04 -12.12
N TYR A 19 -16.80 25.65 -13.18
CA TYR A 19 -17.42 25.18 -14.43
C TYR A 19 -17.66 23.67 -14.43
N LYS A 20 -16.83 22.91 -13.71
CA LYS A 20 -16.90 21.44 -13.64
C LYS A 20 -16.60 20.99 -12.20
N PRO A 21 -17.62 21.05 -11.31
CA PRO A 21 -17.44 20.74 -9.87
C PRO A 21 -16.91 19.32 -9.59
N GLU A 22 -17.17 18.36 -10.51
CA GLU A 22 -16.71 16.97 -10.40
C GLU A 22 -15.28 16.73 -10.92
N ALA A 23 -14.62 17.76 -11.48
CA ALA A 23 -13.25 17.64 -11.93
C ALA A 23 -12.31 17.41 -10.74
N ILE A 24 -11.29 16.61 -10.95
CA ILE A 24 -10.24 16.35 -9.96
C ILE A 24 -8.96 16.98 -10.46
N THR A 25 -8.34 17.81 -9.62
CA THR A 25 -7.03 18.41 -9.88
C THR A 25 -6.00 17.86 -8.89
N VAL A 26 -4.81 17.50 -9.40
CA VAL A 26 -3.75 16.87 -8.61
C VAL A 26 -2.48 17.69 -8.74
N ALA A 27 -1.90 18.07 -7.60
CA ALA A 27 -0.62 18.76 -7.56
C ALA A 27 0.53 17.74 -7.53
N GLU A 28 1.48 17.88 -8.45
CA GLU A 28 2.76 17.20 -8.45
C GLU A 28 3.84 18.20 -8.03
N GLU A 29 4.40 18.02 -6.83
CA GLU A 29 5.29 19.02 -6.26
C GLU A 29 6.12 18.42 -5.12
N MET A 30 7.44 18.64 -5.13
CA MET A 30 8.39 18.03 -4.19
C MET A 30 8.87 18.97 -3.07
N SER A 31 8.67 20.30 -3.17
CA SER A 31 9.22 21.23 -2.17
C SER A 31 8.59 21.12 -0.78
N GLY A 32 7.49 20.39 -0.68
CA GLY A 32 6.75 20.28 0.56
C GLY A 32 5.94 21.55 0.90
N MET A 33 5.69 22.43 -0.06
CA MET A 33 4.91 23.64 0.12
C MET A 33 3.52 23.34 0.72
N PRO A 34 3.15 23.97 1.85
CA PRO A 34 1.83 23.77 2.45
C PRO A 34 0.71 24.41 1.65
N GLY A 35 -0.49 23.85 1.76
CA GLY A 35 -1.71 24.47 1.24
C GLY A 35 -2.03 24.17 -0.22
N LEU A 36 -1.19 23.43 -0.97
CA LEU A 36 -1.47 23.12 -2.38
C LEU A 36 -2.80 22.37 -2.54
N ALA A 37 -3.02 21.32 -1.75
CA ALA A 37 -4.25 20.54 -1.77
C ALA A 37 -5.21 20.91 -0.63
N ALA A 38 -5.08 22.11 -0.08
CA ALA A 38 -6.05 22.65 0.84
C ALA A 38 -7.14 23.44 0.08
N PRO A 39 -8.40 23.41 0.56
CA PRO A 39 -9.49 24.15 -0.07
C PRO A 39 -9.22 25.67 -0.14
N CYS A 40 -9.67 26.32 -1.21
CA CYS A 40 -9.55 27.79 -1.37
C CYS A 40 -10.16 28.58 -0.20
N ARG A 41 -11.27 28.09 0.40
CA ARG A 41 -11.90 28.68 1.59
C ARG A 41 -11.01 28.66 2.83
N GLU A 42 -10.03 27.75 2.87
CA GLU A 42 -9.06 27.57 3.95
C GLU A 42 -7.70 28.19 3.61
N LYS A 43 -7.71 29.12 2.64
CA LYS A 43 -6.52 29.80 2.11
C LYS A 43 -5.54 28.88 1.39
N GLY A 44 -6.01 27.75 0.89
CA GLY A 44 -5.24 26.83 0.03
C GLY A 44 -5.34 27.20 -1.45
N TYR A 45 -4.60 26.47 -2.28
CA TYR A 45 -4.55 26.69 -3.73
C TYR A 45 -5.58 25.86 -4.50
N GLY A 46 -6.40 25.06 -3.80
CA GLY A 46 -7.59 24.43 -4.34
C GLY A 46 -7.38 23.19 -5.20
N PHE A 47 -6.20 22.57 -5.19
CA PHE A 47 -6.05 21.23 -5.70
C PHE A 47 -6.84 20.25 -4.82
N ASP A 48 -7.42 19.22 -5.45
CA ASP A 48 -8.14 18.17 -4.71
C ASP A 48 -7.19 17.21 -4.02
N TYR A 49 -6.04 16.94 -4.64
CA TYR A 49 -5.03 16.02 -4.14
C TYR A 49 -3.61 16.54 -4.43
N ARG A 50 -2.69 15.99 -3.67
CA ARG A 50 -1.26 16.13 -3.90
C ARG A 50 -0.61 14.75 -4.01
N LEU A 51 0.35 14.55 -4.92
CA LEU A 51 1.14 13.33 -4.97
C LEU A 51 2.08 13.25 -3.76
N SER A 52 2.12 12.08 -3.12
CA SER A 52 3.03 11.79 -2.01
C SER A 52 4.36 11.27 -2.53
N MET A 53 5.14 12.16 -3.18
CA MET A 53 6.37 11.81 -3.91
C MET A 53 7.47 11.22 -3.03
N GLY A 54 7.49 11.51 -1.72
CA GLY A 54 8.43 10.91 -0.78
C GLY A 54 8.18 9.43 -0.49
N VAL A 55 6.97 8.91 -0.71
CA VAL A 55 6.64 7.50 -0.44
C VAL A 55 7.35 6.54 -1.40
N PRO A 56 7.30 6.71 -2.73
CA PRO A 56 8.05 5.85 -3.65
C PRO A 56 9.56 5.96 -3.46
N ASP A 57 10.09 7.15 -3.21
CA ASP A 57 11.52 7.34 -2.95
C ASP A 57 11.97 6.62 -1.67
N TYR A 58 11.13 6.65 -0.62
CA TYR A 58 11.36 5.88 0.60
C TYR A 58 11.41 4.37 0.31
N TRP A 59 10.44 3.85 -0.47
CA TRP A 59 10.41 2.42 -0.82
C TRP A 59 11.63 1.99 -1.63
N ILE A 60 12.00 2.76 -2.65
CA ILE A 60 13.17 2.44 -3.47
C ILE A 60 14.43 2.45 -2.61
N LYS A 61 14.63 3.47 -1.78
CA LYS A 61 15.77 3.55 -0.87
C LYS A 61 15.79 2.38 0.10
N LEU A 62 14.65 2.07 0.72
CA LEU A 62 14.54 0.98 1.70
C LEU A 62 14.89 -0.37 1.07
N VAL A 63 14.30 -0.68 -0.09
CA VAL A 63 14.52 -1.96 -0.78
C VAL A 63 15.93 -2.08 -1.35
N LYS A 64 16.54 -0.95 -1.77
CA LYS A 64 17.89 -0.92 -2.34
C LYS A 64 18.98 -1.03 -1.28
N ASP A 65 18.84 -0.29 -0.18
CA ASP A 65 19.95 -0.02 0.74
C ASP A 65 19.85 -0.85 2.03
N THR A 66 18.68 -1.48 2.32
CA THR A 66 18.44 -2.12 3.61
C THR A 66 17.83 -3.52 3.40
N PRO A 67 18.50 -4.59 3.87
CA PRO A 67 17.90 -5.92 3.94
C PRO A 67 16.59 -5.90 4.73
N ASP A 68 15.58 -6.69 4.31
CA ASP A 68 14.24 -6.65 4.90
C ASP A 68 14.20 -7.03 6.39
N GLU A 69 15.13 -7.84 6.88
CA GLU A 69 15.30 -8.12 8.31
C GLU A 69 15.70 -6.89 9.15
N ASN A 70 16.24 -5.86 8.51
CA ASN A 70 16.68 -4.62 9.19
C ASN A 70 15.70 -3.46 9.04
N TRP A 71 14.57 -3.64 8.34
CA TRP A 71 13.58 -2.57 8.19
C TRP A 71 13.03 -2.12 9.55
N ASP A 72 12.92 -0.81 9.75
CA ASP A 72 12.31 -0.21 10.94
C ASP A 72 10.80 -0.06 10.74
N MET A 73 10.01 -0.79 11.54
CA MET A 73 8.55 -0.80 11.43
C MET A 73 7.92 0.51 11.88
N GLY A 74 8.54 1.16 12.86
CA GLY A 74 8.09 2.45 13.34
C GLY A 74 8.29 3.56 12.33
N GLN A 75 9.46 3.60 11.70
CA GLN A 75 9.75 4.53 10.62
C GLN A 75 8.87 4.23 9.40
N LEU A 76 8.71 2.96 9.02
CA LEU A 76 7.91 2.55 7.88
C LEU A 76 6.47 3.09 7.97
N ILE A 77 5.77 2.83 9.06
CA ILE A 77 4.39 3.32 9.19
C ILE A 77 4.33 4.85 9.32
N HIS A 78 5.34 5.48 9.91
CA HIS A 78 5.45 6.93 9.96
C HIS A 78 5.51 7.54 8.57
N GLU A 79 6.46 7.10 7.73
CA GLU A 79 6.64 7.61 6.36
C GLU A 79 5.40 7.42 5.49
N LEU A 80 4.70 6.28 5.63
CA LEU A 80 3.50 5.99 4.85
C LEU A 80 2.25 6.76 5.32
N SER A 81 2.19 7.16 6.59
CA SER A 81 0.99 7.78 7.17
C SER A 81 1.13 9.26 7.49
N GLN A 82 2.34 9.82 7.41
CA GLN A 82 2.56 11.24 7.69
C GLN A 82 1.92 12.11 6.61
N ARG A 83 1.09 13.07 7.04
CA ARG A 83 0.39 14.00 6.14
C ARG A 83 -0.12 15.23 6.89
N ARG A 84 -0.39 16.28 6.15
CA ARG A 84 -1.09 17.46 6.68
C ARG A 84 -2.59 17.16 6.78
N PRO A 85 -3.26 17.56 7.87
CA PRO A 85 -4.68 17.32 8.05
C PRO A 85 -5.57 17.95 6.97
N GLU A 86 -5.16 19.13 6.44
CA GLU A 86 -5.90 19.87 5.44
C GLU A 86 -5.75 19.34 4.02
N GLU A 87 -4.67 18.57 3.72
CA GLU A 87 -4.37 18.07 2.39
C GLU A 87 -4.75 16.62 2.20
N LYS A 88 -5.38 16.29 1.07
CA LYS A 88 -5.53 14.90 0.62
C LYS A 88 -4.33 14.53 -0.22
N ILE A 89 -3.84 13.30 -0.04
CA ILE A 89 -2.69 12.80 -0.77
C ILE A 89 -3.03 11.55 -1.57
N ILE A 90 -2.36 11.39 -2.71
CA ILE A 90 -2.31 10.17 -3.49
C ILE A 90 -0.98 9.50 -3.21
N SER A 91 -1.01 8.31 -2.60
CA SER A 91 0.19 7.50 -2.33
C SER A 91 0.43 6.49 -3.44
N TYR A 92 1.67 6.10 -3.63
CA TYR A 92 2.06 5.09 -4.63
C TYR A 92 3.41 4.47 -4.26
N CYS A 93 3.71 3.29 -4.82
CA CYS A 93 4.95 2.57 -4.52
C CYS A 93 6.07 2.93 -5.47
N GLU A 94 5.74 3.16 -6.74
CA GLU A 94 6.63 3.64 -7.79
C GLU A 94 5.83 4.33 -8.90
N SER A 95 6.51 5.15 -9.68
CA SER A 95 6.00 5.73 -10.93
C SER A 95 7.05 5.56 -12.03
N HIS A 96 6.87 6.25 -13.15
CA HIS A 96 7.89 6.30 -14.18
C HIS A 96 9.22 6.90 -13.67
N ASP A 97 9.18 7.79 -12.69
CA ASP A 97 10.39 8.44 -12.16
C ASP A 97 11.35 7.45 -11.51
N GLN A 98 10.82 6.47 -10.74
CA GLN A 98 11.64 5.45 -10.08
C GLN A 98 12.08 4.34 -11.05
N ALA A 99 11.33 4.14 -12.14
CA ALA A 99 11.56 3.09 -13.13
C ALA A 99 12.24 3.58 -14.43
N LEU A 100 12.81 4.78 -14.44
CA LEU A 100 13.51 5.36 -15.61
C LEU A 100 14.76 4.55 -15.99
N VAL A 101 15.23 4.80 -17.21
CA VAL A 101 16.44 4.20 -17.80
C VAL A 101 17.61 4.24 -16.83
N GLY A 102 18.24 3.10 -16.65
CA GLY A 102 19.39 2.93 -15.74
C GLY A 102 18.99 2.61 -14.31
N ASP A 103 17.71 2.61 -14.02
CA ASP A 103 17.17 2.18 -12.74
C ASP A 103 16.31 0.91 -12.89
N LYS A 104 15.77 0.38 -11.79
CA LYS A 104 15.02 -0.88 -11.76
C LYS A 104 13.62 -0.65 -11.19
N THR A 105 12.62 -1.36 -11.71
CA THR A 105 11.31 -1.42 -11.07
C THR A 105 11.43 -1.98 -9.65
N LEU A 106 10.49 -1.66 -8.80
CA LEU A 106 10.46 -2.11 -7.40
C LEU A 106 10.60 -3.63 -7.29
N ILE A 107 9.84 -4.37 -8.08
CA ILE A 107 9.90 -5.83 -8.06
C ILE A 107 11.23 -6.37 -8.59
N PHE A 108 11.80 -5.73 -9.62
CA PHE A 108 13.09 -6.16 -10.17
C PHE A 108 14.23 -5.95 -9.16
N ARG A 109 14.16 -4.92 -8.33
CA ARG A 109 15.13 -4.73 -7.22
C ARG A 109 15.10 -5.87 -6.20
N MET A 110 13.94 -6.47 -6.00
CA MET A 110 13.75 -7.55 -5.02
C MET A 110 14.11 -8.93 -5.56
N ILE A 111 13.95 -9.17 -6.86
CA ILE A 111 14.08 -10.49 -7.50
C ILE A 111 15.29 -10.56 -8.43
N ASP A 112 15.64 -9.44 -9.11
CA ASP A 112 16.71 -9.32 -10.10
C ASP A 112 16.53 -10.30 -11.29
N ALA A 113 17.62 -10.86 -11.81
CA ALA A 113 17.66 -11.65 -13.05
C ALA A 113 16.74 -12.90 -13.04
N GLU A 114 16.38 -13.43 -11.88
CA GLU A 114 15.43 -14.55 -11.79
C GLU A 114 14.04 -14.20 -12.37
N MET A 115 13.70 -12.92 -12.53
CA MET A 115 12.47 -12.52 -13.19
C MET A 115 12.35 -12.99 -14.64
N TYR A 116 13.49 -13.17 -15.33
CA TYR A 116 13.48 -13.58 -16.73
C TYR A 116 13.30 -15.09 -16.91
N THR A 117 13.68 -15.90 -15.93
CA THR A 117 13.70 -17.35 -16.04
C THR A 117 12.81 -18.09 -15.04
N GLY A 118 12.49 -17.45 -13.91
CA GLY A 118 11.82 -18.08 -12.77
C GLY A 118 10.34 -17.79 -12.61
N MET A 119 9.73 -16.98 -13.48
CA MET A 119 8.34 -16.57 -13.31
C MET A 119 7.29 -17.62 -13.72
N SER A 120 7.69 -18.84 -14.10
CA SER A 120 6.74 -19.96 -14.21
C SER A 120 6.16 -20.32 -12.84
N LYS A 121 4.86 -20.63 -12.77
CA LYS A 121 4.20 -21.09 -11.53
C LYS A 121 4.78 -22.39 -10.99
N SER A 122 5.35 -23.24 -11.84
CA SER A 122 6.00 -24.49 -11.44
C SER A 122 7.41 -24.31 -10.88
N TYR A 123 8.01 -23.14 -11.04
CA TYR A 123 9.35 -22.86 -10.53
C TYR A 123 9.27 -22.18 -9.16
N HIS A 124 10.09 -22.65 -8.21
CA HIS A 124 10.16 -22.11 -6.86
C HIS A 124 11.60 -21.73 -6.51
N SER A 125 11.77 -20.55 -5.94
CA SER A 125 13.01 -20.10 -5.31
C SER A 125 12.69 -19.16 -4.16
N LEU A 126 13.58 -19.12 -3.17
CA LEU A 126 13.42 -18.22 -2.03
C LEU A 126 13.44 -16.74 -2.46
N THR A 127 14.22 -16.39 -3.47
CA THR A 127 14.32 -15.03 -4.01
C THR A 127 12.99 -14.58 -4.61
N LEU A 128 12.39 -15.43 -5.47
CA LEU A 128 11.11 -15.13 -6.11
C LEU A 128 9.96 -15.07 -5.10
N ASP A 129 9.86 -16.08 -4.23
CA ASP A 129 8.78 -16.14 -3.23
C ASP A 129 8.86 -14.94 -2.27
N ARG A 130 10.09 -14.56 -1.84
CA ARG A 130 10.33 -13.35 -1.06
C ARG A 130 9.91 -12.08 -1.82
N GLY A 131 10.39 -11.91 -3.05
CA GLY A 131 10.12 -10.72 -3.84
C GLY A 131 8.63 -10.53 -4.14
N ILE A 132 7.93 -11.61 -4.50
CA ILE A 132 6.48 -11.60 -4.74
C ILE A 132 5.70 -11.29 -3.45
N ALA A 133 6.07 -11.89 -2.33
CA ALA A 133 5.42 -11.62 -1.05
C ALA A 133 5.59 -10.15 -0.64
N LEU A 134 6.82 -9.64 -0.67
CA LEU A 134 7.12 -8.24 -0.34
C LEU A 134 6.45 -7.25 -1.30
N HIS A 135 6.41 -7.52 -2.60
CA HIS A 135 5.73 -6.67 -3.57
C HIS A 135 4.24 -6.50 -3.25
N LYS A 136 3.56 -7.60 -2.91
CA LYS A 136 2.15 -7.55 -2.46
C LYS A 136 2.00 -6.74 -1.17
N MET A 137 2.87 -6.98 -0.19
CA MET A 137 2.81 -6.30 1.11
C MET A 137 3.09 -4.79 1.00
N ILE A 138 4.12 -4.41 0.24
CA ILE A 138 4.48 -3.01 -0.02
C ILE A 138 3.30 -2.26 -0.64
N ARG A 139 2.68 -2.85 -1.66
CA ARG A 139 1.53 -2.24 -2.32
C ARG A 139 0.32 -2.15 -1.40
N LEU A 140 0.01 -3.22 -0.67
CA LEU A 140 -1.11 -3.25 0.26
C LEU A 140 -0.97 -2.23 1.39
N ILE A 141 0.19 -2.16 2.04
CA ILE A 141 0.38 -1.22 3.15
C ILE A 141 0.35 0.23 2.65
N THR A 142 0.94 0.51 1.48
CA THR A 142 0.90 1.85 0.87
C THR A 142 -0.54 2.26 0.53
N PHE A 143 -1.31 1.35 -0.07
CA PHE A 143 -2.73 1.56 -0.35
C PHE A 143 -3.54 1.80 0.92
N CYS A 144 -3.40 0.93 1.92
CA CYS A 144 -4.16 1.03 3.17
C CYS A 144 -3.78 2.24 4.01
N ALA A 145 -2.53 2.71 3.95
CA ALA A 145 -2.05 3.88 4.68
C ALA A 145 -2.24 5.21 3.91
N SER A 146 -2.69 5.18 2.66
CA SER A 146 -2.86 6.37 1.80
C SER A 146 -3.83 7.41 2.40
N GLY A 147 -3.62 8.67 2.08
CA GLY A 147 -4.42 9.81 2.57
C GLY A 147 -5.64 10.17 1.74
N GLY A 148 -6.17 9.27 0.92
CA GLY A 148 -7.39 9.48 0.14
C GLY A 148 -7.35 9.03 -1.31
N GLY A 149 -6.15 8.73 -1.86
CA GLY A 149 -5.99 8.22 -3.22
C GLY A 149 -4.81 7.28 -3.36
N TYR A 150 -4.82 6.45 -4.38
CA TYR A 150 -3.72 5.55 -4.73
C TYR A 150 -3.45 5.61 -6.23
N LEU A 151 -2.21 5.85 -6.60
CA LEU A 151 -1.76 5.79 -7.98
C LEU A 151 -1.17 4.41 -8.26
N ASN A 152 -1.67 3.75 -9.28
CA ASN A 152 -1.16 2.49 -9.75
C ASN A 152 -0.40 2.73 -11.06
N PHE A 153 0.93 2.76 -10.98
CA PHE A 153 1.77 2.94 -12.17
C PHE A 153 1.65 1.72 -13.08
N MET A 154 1.45 1.97 -14.38
CA MET A 154 1.23 0.92 -15.37
C MET A 154 2.35 -0.12 -15.37
N GLY A 155 2.00 -1.36 -15.10
CA GLY A 155 2.91 -2.50 -14.95
C GLY A 155 3.21 -2.86 -13.49
N ASN A 156 3.08 -1.94 -12.54
CA ASN A 156 3.29 -2.23 -11.13
C ASN A 156 2.24 -3.21 -10.60
N GLU A 157 1.01 -3.19 -11.12
CA GLU A 157 -0.10 -4.07 -10.75
C GLU A 157 0.20 -5.56 -10.94
N PHE A 158 1.05 -5.91 -11.92
CA PHE A 158 1.45 -7.30 -12.15
C PHE A 158 2.97 -7.54 -11.99
N GLY A 159 3.73 -6.53 -11.55
CA GLY A 159 5.17 -6.64 -11.36
C GLY A 159 5.93 -6.74 -12.67
N HIS A 160 5.68 -5.79 -13.59
CA HIS A 160 6.40 -5.71 -14.87
C HIS A 160 7.91 -5.65 -14.66
N PRO A 161 8.71 -6.50 -15.32
CA PRO A 161 10.14 -6.63 -15.02
C PRO A 161 10.99 -5.51 -15.60
N GLU A 162 10.56 -4.88 -16.68
CA GLU A 162 11.35 -3.92 -17.42
C GLU A 162 11.20 -2.50 -16.86
N TRP A 163 12.30 -1.73 -16.88
CA TRP A 163 12.27 -0.29 -16.67
C TRP A 163 11.43 0.42 -17.72
N ILE A 164 11.19 1.70 -17.55
CA ILE A 164 10.58 2.53 -18.59
C ILE A 164 11.64 3.35 -19.30
N ASP A 165 11.53 3.49 -20.62
CA ASP A 165 12.34 4.39 -21.44
C ASP A 165 11.44 5.09 -22.44
N PHE A 166 11.62 6.41 -22.56
CA PHE A 166 10.84 7.21 -23.51
C PHE A 166 11.50 7.20 -24.88
N PRO A 167 10.73 7.27 -25.98
CA PRO A 167 11.28 7.49 -27.31
C PRO A 167 12.10 8.79 -27.33
N ARG A 168 13.36 8.69 -27.74
CA ARG A 168 14.28 9.81 -27.85
C ARG A 168 15.36 9.52 -28.89
N GLU A 169 16.14 10.52 -29.27
CA GLU A 169 17.17 10.39 -30.31
C GLU A 169 18.18 9.27 -29.99
N ASP A 170 18.70 9.21 -28.75
CA ASP A 170 19.70 8.22 -28.31
C ASP A 170 19.25 6.76 -28.44
N ASN A 171 17.94 6.48 -28.44
CA ASN A 171 17.40 5.14 -28.62
C ASN A 171 16.66 4.96 -29.95
N ASN A 172 16.95 5.82 -30.95
CA ASN A 172 16.31 5.82 -32.28
C ASN A 172 14.77 5.90 -32.20
N TRP A 173 14.25 6.70 -31.27
CA TRP A 173 12.83 6.88 -31.04
C TRP A 173 12.07 5.56 -30.74
N SER A 174 12.76 4.62 -30.09
CA SER A 174 12.23 3.30 -29.81
C SER A 174 11.14 3.31 -28.75
N TYR A 175 10.03 2.61 -29.02
CA TYR A 175 8.93 2.37 -28.05
C TYR A 175 9.10 1.08 -27.26
N LYS A 176 10.22 0.36 -27.40
CA LYS A 176 10.41 -0.97 -26.82
C LYS A 176 10.11 -0.97 -25.32
N TYR A 177 10.73 -0.07 -24.56
CA TYR A 177 10.59 0.03 -23.11
C TYR A 177 9.53 1.04 -22.65
N ALA A 178 8.92 1.79 -23.57
CA ALA A 178 7.74 2.60 -23.27
C ALA A 178 6.47 1.75 -23.14
N ARG A 179 6.48 0.54 -23.71
CA ARG A 179 5.34 -0.38 -23.65
C ARG A 179 5.42 -1.31 -22.48
N ARG A 180 4.23 -1.66 -21.94
CA ARG A 180 4.11 -2.70 -20.92
C ARG A 180 3.74 -4.03 -21.58
N LEU A 181 4.29 -5.12 -21.07
CA LEU A 181 4.11 -6.48 -21.61
C LEU A 181 2.88 -7.13 -20.97
N TRP A 182 1.70 -6.61 -21.25
CA TRP A 182 0.42 -7.05 -20.67
C TRP A 182 0.14 -8.53 -20.83
N HIS A 183 0.66 -9.17 -21.88
CA HIS A 183 0.54 -10.61 -22.09
C HIS A 183 1.16 -11.43 -20.95
N LEU A 184 2.14 -10.90 -20.21
CA LEU A 184 2.70 -11.56 -19.03
C LEU A 184 1.67 -11.69 -17.90
N ALA A 185 0.89 -10.64 -17.68
CA ALA A 185 -0.17 -10.64 -16.67
C ALA A 185 -1.32 -11.59 -17.03
N MET A 186 -1.58 -11.76 -18.34
CA MET A 186 -2.68 -12.59 -18.86
C MET A 186 -2.29 -14.06 -19.02
N ASN A 187 -1.01 -14.38 -18.90
CA ASN A 187 -0.55 -15.76 -19.00
C ASN A 187 -0.73 -16.47 -17.65
N GLU A 188 -1.70 -17.39 -17.59
CA GLU A 188 -2.01 -18.13 -16.35
C GLU A 188 -0.91 -19.09 -15.91
N ASP A 189 0.08 -19.40 -16.73
CA ASP A 189 1.24 -20.23 -16.35
C ASP A 189 2.33 -19.44 -15.64
N LEU A 190 2.21 -18.09 -15.63
CA LEU A 190 3.19 -17.20 -15.04
C LEU A 190 2.70 -16.57 -13.73
N LYS A 191 3.64 -16.33 -12.82
CA LYS A 191 3.40 -15.71 -11.51
C LYS A 191 2.91 -14.25 -11.60
N TYR A 192 3.09 -13.57 -12.73
CA TYR A 192 2.54 -12.24 -12.99
C TYR A 192 1.00 -12.21 -12.84
N SER A 193 0.32 -13.31 -13.21
CA SER A 193 -1.13 -13.43 -13.05
C SER A 193 -1.56 -13.41 -11.57
N PHE A 194 -0.75 -13.94 -10.65
CA PHE A 194 -0.99 -13.85 -9.20
C PHE A 194 -0.98 -12.40 -8.70
N LEU A 195 0.00 -11.62 -9.16
CA LEU A 195 0.14 -10.22 -8.78
C LEU A 195 -1.02 -9.38 -9.32
N MET A 196 -1.44 -9.62 -10.58
CA MET A 196 -2.60 -8.96 -11.17
C MET A 196 -3.90 -9.30 -10.41
N LYS A 197 -4.10 -10.57 -10.04
CA LYS A 197 -5.26 -10.99 -9.23
C LYS A 197 -5.25 -10.31 -7.87
N PHE A 198 -4.08 -10.22 -7.24
CA PHE A 198 -3.93 -9.52 -5.97
C PHE A 198 -4.24 -8.03 -6.09
N ASP A 199 -3.76 -7.36 -7.14
CA ASP A 199 -4.08 -5.95 -7.40
C ASP A 199 -5.58 -5.72 -7.50
N ASN A 200 -6.26 -6.54 -8.29
CA ASN A 200 -7.72 -6.47 -8.42
C ASN A 200 -8.44 -6.66 -7.08
N ALA A 201 -7.98 -7.61 -6.25
CA ALA A 201 -8.54 -7.84 -4.92
C ALA A 201 -8.27 -6.67 -3.97
N MET A 202 -7.07 -6.08 -3.99
CA MET A 202 -6.71 -4.90 -3.22
C MET A 202 -7.60 -3.70 -3.58
N LEU A 203 -7.80 -3.42 -4.87
CA LEU A 203 -8.65 -2.31 -5.33
C LEU A 203 -10.13 -2.52 -4.98
N LYS A 204 -10.60 -3.76 -4.87
CA LYS A 204 -11.96 -4.09 -4.40
C LYS A 204 -12.20 -3.57 -2.98
N LEU A 205 -11.20 -3.52 -2.10
CA LEU A 205 -11.35 -3.00 -0.74
C LEU A 205 -11.94 -1.58 -0.74
N HIS A 206 -11.51 -0.71 -1.66
CA HIS A 206 -12.11 0.60 -1.79
C HIS A 206 -13.45 0.56 -2.53
N ARG A 207 -13.53 -0.17 -3.64
CA ARG A 207 -14.74 -0.22 -4.47
C ARG A 207 -15.94 -0.79 -3.71
N GLU A 208 -15.75 -1.83 -2.89
CA GLU A 208 -16.82 -2.51 -2.17
C GLU A 208 -17.02 -1.94 -0.76
N PHE A 209 -15.97 -1.54 -0.07
CA PHE A 209 -16.01 -1.14 1.33
C PHE A 209 -15.63 0.31 1.58
N ARG A 210 -15.30 1.07 0.54
CA ARG A 210 -14.97 2.50 0.64
C ARG A 210 -13.78 2.79 1.58
N LEU A 211 -12.80 1.88 1.65
CA LEU A 211 -11.69 1.95 2.59
C LEU A 211 -10.95 3.30 2.56
N LEU A 212 -10.76 3.92 1.37
CA LEU A 212 -10.05 5.18 1.24
C LEU A 212 -10.88 6.42 1.62
N ASP A 213 -12.19 6.28 1.87
CA ASP A 213 -13.02 7.42 2.29
C ASP A 213 -12.64 7.92 3.68
N GLU A 214 -12.22 7.02 4.58
CA GLU A 214 -11.61 7.43 5.84
C GLU A 214 -10.19 7.95 5.56
N ARG A 215 -9.91 9.19 5.91
CA ARG A 215 -8.64 9.84 5.55
C ARG A 215 -7.47 9.44 6.43
N PHE A 216 -7.75 9.16 7.71
CA PHE A 216 -6.71 8.96 8.70
C PHE A 216 -6.57 7.50 9.10
N VAL A 217 -5.34 7.10 9.32
CA VAL A 217 -5.02 5.82 9.94
C VAL A 217 -4.66 6.05 11.40
N ASN A 218 -5.08 5.13 12.25
CA ASN A 218 -4.70 5.13 13.65
C ASN A 218 -3.68 4.01 13.88
N ARG A 219 -2.43 4.39 14.08
CA ARG A 219 -1.35 3.46 14.42
C ARG A 219 -1.59 2.90 15.81
N ILE A 220 -1.75 1.59 15.94
CA ILE A 220 -2.07 0.92 17.21
C ILE A 220 -0.92 0.07 17.74
N TYR A 221 -0.05 -0.43 16.87
CA TYR A 221 1.05 -1.28 17.28
C TYR A 221 2.16 -1.35 16.23
N ASP A 222 3.40 -1.33 16.68
CA ASP A 222 4.58 -1.70 15.87
C ASP A 222 5.64 -2.35 16.78
N ASN A 223 6.40 -3.26 16.19
CA ASN A 223 7.46 -3.97 16.88
C ASN A 223 8.63 -4.24 15.92
N ASN A 224 9.75 -3.60 16.17
CA ASN A 224 10.94 -3.73 15.32
C ASN A 224 11.64 -5.09 15.45
N TYR A 225 11.53 -5.76 16.59
CA TYR A 225 12.12 -7.08 16.79
C TYR A 225 11.33 -8.17 16.05
N ASP A 226 10.01 -8.14 16.18
CA ASP A 226 9.12 -9.10 15.52
C ASP A 226 8.72 -8.69 14.09
N LYS A 227 9.08 -7.47 13.65
CA LYS A 227 8.74 -6.89 12.34
C LYS A 227 7.24 -6.81 12.08
N ILE A 228 6.48 -6.50 13.12
CA ILE A 228 5.02 -6.38 13.06
C ILE A 228 4.62 -4.90 13.01
N VAL A 229 3.64 -4.60 12.15
CA VAL A 229 2.93 -3.31 12.11
C VAL A 229 1.43 -3.56 12.12
N ALA A 230 0.70 -2.83 12.96
CA ALA A 230 -0.75 -2.85 12.95
C ALA A 230 -1.33 -1.44 13.10
N PHE A 231 -2.35 -1.14 12.31
CA PHE A 231 -3.08 0.12 12.34
C PHE A 231 -4.54 -0.09 11.97
N THR A 232 -5.40 0.82 12.38
CA THR A 232 -6.81 0.84 11.99
C THR A 232 -7.11 1.99 11.04
N ARG A 233 -8.12 1.81 10.21
CA ARG A 233 -8.68 2.82 9.32
C ARG A 233 -10.20 2.60 9.25
N GLY A 234 -10.97 3.46 9.94
CA GLY A 234 -12.40 3.24 10.11
C GLY A 234 -12.69 1.86 10.73
N GLU A 235 -13.48 1.06 10.04
CA GLU A 235 -13.86 -0.29 10.47
C GLU A 235 -12.83 -1.40 10.15
N PHE A 236 -11.68 -1.03 9.59
CA PHE A 236 -10.65 -1.98 9.16
C PHE A 236 -9.48 -2.01 10.13
N LEU A 237 -8.95 -3.20 10.32
CA LEU A 237 -7.68 -3.48 10.98
C LEU A 237 -6.72 -4.07 9.95
N MET A 238 -5.57 -3.43 9.78
CA MET A 238 -4.46 -3.92 8.97
C MET A 238 -3.35 -4.44 9.87
N VAL A 239 -2.86 -5.64 9.58
CA VAL A 239 -1.74 -6.26 10.32
C VAL A 239 -0.74 -6.83 9.32
N PHE A 240 0.52 -6.45 9.47
CA PHE A 240 1.62 -6.89 8.61
C PHE A 240 2.70 -7.56 9.44
N ASN A 241 3.14 -8.73 9.00
CA ASN A 241 4.32 -9.39 9.49
C ASN A 241 5.41 -9.35 8.41
N PHE A 242 6.35 -8.42 8.53
CA PHE A 242 7.50 -8.29 7.63
C PHE A 242 8.67 -9.21 8.02
N HIS A 243 8.55 -9.99 9.08
CA HIS A 243 9.65 -10.86 9.50
C HIS A 243 10.00 -11.88 8.41
N PRO A 244 11.28 -12.03 8.04
CA PRO A 244 11.69 -12.83 6.89
C PRO A 244 11.38 -14.33 7.01
N ASN A 245 11.42 -14.87 8.22
CA ASN A 245 11.29 -16.32 8.43
C ASN A 245 10.50 -16.72 9.68
N LYS A 246 10.00 -15.76 10.49
CA LYS A 246 9.29 -16.06 11.73
C LYS A 246 7.79 -15.85 11.58
N SER A 247 7.05 -16.93 11.75
CA SER A 247 5.60 -16.92 11.91
C SER A 247 5.24 -16.92 13.39
N PHE A 248 4.17 -16.25 13.76
CA PHE A 248 3.73 -16.14 15.16
C PHE A 248 2.37 -16.78 15.33
N THR A 249 2.26 -17.71 16.28
CA THR A 249 0.99 -18.22 16.75
C THR A 249 0.50 -17.32 17.89
N ASP A 250 -0.81 -17.06 17.91
CA ASP A 250 -1.45 -16.30 18.99
C ASP A 250 -0.79 -14.93 19.30
N TYR A 251 -0.43 -14.18 18.24
CA TYR A 251 0.15 -12.85 18.39
C TYR A 251 -0.92 -11.84 18.78
N GLY A 252 -0.76 -11.20 19.94
CA GLY A 252 -1.73 -10.27 20.50
C GLY A 252 -1.65 -8.87 19.91
N ILE A 253 -2.63 -8.45 19.15
CA ILE A 253 -2.78 -7.07 18.66
C ILE A 253 -3.72 -6.31 19.62
N PRO A 254 -3.31 -5.13 20.16
CA PRO A 254 -4.11 -4.37 21.11
C PRO A 254 -5.28 -3.65 20.45
N VAL A 255 -6.36 -4.38 20.20
CA VAL A 255 -7.58 -3.86 19.59
C VAL A 255 -8.80 -4.55 20.15
N LYS A 256 -9.90 -3.80 20.30
CA LYS A 256 -11.19 -4.33 20.77
C LYS A 256 -12.14 -4.57 19.59
N GLY A 257 -12.74 -5.73 19.54
CA GLY A 257 -13.78 -6.04 18.55
C GLY A 257 -13.80 -7.50 18.14
N LYS A 258 -14.69 -7.79 17.20
CA LYS A 258 -14.79 -9.06 16.50
C LYS A 258 -14.48 -8.78 15.03
N PHE A 259 -13.54 -9.50 14.46
CA PHE A 259 -12.99 -9.22 13.14
C PHE A 259 -13.01 -10.46 12.26
N ARG A 260 -13.10 -10.24 10.94
CA ARG A 260 -12.93 -11.27 9.92
C ARG A 260 -11.91 -10.83 8.91
N ILE A 261 -11.04 -11.74 8.46
CA ILE A 261 -10.11 -11.49 7.35
C ILE A 261 -10.94 -11.34 6.07
N ILE A 262 -10.74 -10.25 5.36
CA ILE A 262 -11.37 -9.94 4.07
C ILE A 262 -10.37 -9.93 2.91
N LEU A 263 -9.08 -9.76 3.20
CA LEU A 263 -7.98 -9.93 2.27
C LEU A 263 -6.72 -10.35 3.03
N ASP A 264 -5.97 -11.27 2.46
CA ASP A 264 -4.61 -11.59 2.91
C ASP A 264 -3.69 -11.84 1.71
N THR A 265 -2.40 -11.57 1.89
CA THR A 265 -1.41 -11.74 0.83
C THR A 265 -0.94 -13.19 0.67
N ASP A 266 -1.37 -14.10 1.57
CA ASP A 266 -0.98 -15.52 1.60
C ASP A 266 -2.01 -16.45 0.93
N ASP A 267 -3.05 -15.86 0.31
CA ASP A 267 -4.06 -16.61 -0.44
C ASP A 267 -3.41 -17.28 -1.66
N PRO A 268 -3.69 -18.58 -1.91
CA PRO A 268 -3.21 -19.31 -3.10
C PRO A 268 -3.61 -18.64 -4.41
N GLU A 269 -4.75 -17.94 -4.47
CA GLU A 269 -5.17 -17.17 -5.65
C GLU A 269 -4.13 -16.11 -6.04
N PHE A 270 -3.36 -15.63 -5.05
CA PHE A 270 -2.30 -14.62 -5.21
C PHE A 270 -0.89 -15.23 -5.11
N GLY A 271 -0.77 -16.56 -5.27
CA GLY A 271 0.49 -17.27 -5.14
C GLY A 271 1.02 -17.34 -3.71
N GLY A 272 0.15 -17.33 -2.73
CA GLY A 272 0.47 -17.56 -1.32
C GLY A 272 0.48 -19.04 -0.95
N PHE A 273 0.78 -19.32 0.31
CA PHE A 273 1.00 -20.68 0.84
C PHE A 273 -0.19 -21.26 1.61
N ASP A 274 -1.34 -20.58 1.61
CA ASP A 274 -2.59 -21.01 2.27
C ASP A 274 -2.45 -21.30 3.78
N ARG A 275 -1.68 -20.53 4.48
CA ARG A 275 -1.41 -20.72 5.92
C ARG A 275 -2.49 -20.15 6.84
N LEU A 276 -3.49 -19.43 6.31
CA LEU A 276 -4.50 -18.68 7.07
C LEU A 276 -5.89 -19.27 6.96
N LYS A 277 -6.65 -19.23 8.06
CA LYS A 277 -8.08 -19.57 8.07
C LYS A 277 -8.93 -18.32 7.79
N ARG A 278 -9.54 -18.23 6.60
CA ARG A 278 -10.29 -17.04 6.14
C ARG A 278 -11.73 -16.98 6.62
N ASN A 279 -12.40 -18.12 6.76
CA ASN A 279 -13.84 -18.18 7.07
C ASN A 279 -14.12 -18.27 8.57
N VAL A 280 -13.30 -17.62 9.39
CA VAL A 280 -13.45 -17.59 10.85
C VAL A 280 -13.50 -16.17 11.35
N SER A 281 -14.20 -15.97 12.45
CA SER A 281 -14.21 -14.69 13.16
C SER A 281 -13.24 -14.75 14.34
N TYR A 282 -12.46 -13.71 14.48
CA TYR A 282 -11.50 -13.51 15.57
C TYR A 282 -12.10 -12.51 16.55
N THR A 283 -12.22 -12.90 17.81
CA THR A 283 -12.78 -12.02 18.86
C THR A 283 -11.69 -11.65 19.83
N SER A 284 -11.57 -10.35 20.09
CA SER A 284 -10.61 -9.87 21.10
C SER A 284 -11.03 -10.29 22.49
N ILE A 285 -10.07 -10.67 23.32
CA ILE A 285 -10.28 -11.04 24.70
C ILE A 285 -9.62 -10.02 25.64
N ARG A 286 -10.19 -9.87 26.83
CA ARG A 286 -9.66 -8.99 27.86
C ARG A 286 -8.52 -9.71 28.58
N LYS A 287 -7.32 -9.10 28.61
CA LYS A 287 -6.21 -9.68 29.36
C LYS A 287 -6.38 -9.33 30.84
N THR A 288 -6.65 -10.31 31.68
CA THR A 288 -6.78 -10.12 33.13
C THR A 288 -5.39 -9.99 33.74
N GLN A 289 -4.91 -8.77 33.95
CA GLN A 289 -3.78 -8.50 34.82
C GLN A 289 -4.26 -7.87 36.11
N ARG A 290 -3.80 -8.37 37.26
CA ARG A 290 -4.32 -8.07 38.60
C ARG A 290 -4.19 -6.61 39.09
N GLN A 291 -3.65 -5.66 38.34
CA GLN A 291 -3.22 -4.35 38.86
C GLN A 291 -3.55 -3.09 38.07
N THR A 292 -4.30 -3.12 36.98
CA THR A 292 -4.68 -1.88 36.27
C THR A 292 -6.16 -1.81 35.98
N LEU A 293 -6.79 -0.65 36.25
CA LEU A 293 -8.21 -0.36 36.00
C LEU A 293 -8.57 -0.37 34.48
N ASP A 294 -7.59 -0.12 33.61
CA ASP A 294 -7.73 -0.20 32.16
C ASP A 294 -7.06 -1.46 31.61
N GLN A 295 -7.85 -2.52 31.49
CA GLN A 295 -7.36 -3.78 30.91
C GLN A 295 -7.55 -3.75 29.41
N PRO A 296 -6.45 -3.71 28.61
CA PRO A 296 -6.56 -3.69 27.19
C PRO A 296 -7.14 -5.00 26.63
N PHE A 297 -7.91 -4.85 25.54
CA PHE A 297 -8.34 -5.99 24.76
C PHE A 297 -7.25 -6.36 23.75
N TYR A 298 -7.05 -7.66 23.56
CA TYR A 298 -6.13 -8.18 22.55
C TYR A 298 -6.85 -9.12 21.60
N LEU A 299 -6.63 -8.91 20.31
CA LEU A 299 -7.00 -9.83 19.25
C LEU A 299 -5.82 -10.75 18.97
N TYR A 300 -6.00 -12.05 19.19
CA TYR A 300 -4.94 -13.01 18.95
C TYR A 300 -5.05 -13.58 17.55
N LEU A 301 -3.96 -13.47 16.77
CA LEU A 301 -3.91 -13.88 15.36
C LEU A 301 -2.70 -14.78 15.10
N TYR A 302 -2.87 -15.71 14.18
CA TYR A 302 -1.73 -16.34 13.53
C TYR A 302 -1.21 -15.37 12.46
N LEU A 303 0.05 -15.01 12.53
CA LEU A 303 0.72 -14.09 11.61
C LEU A 303 1.86 -14.83 10.89
N PRO A 304 1.62 -15.39 9.70
CA PRO A 304 2.68 -16.01 8.91
C PRO A 304 3.76 -15.00 8.53
N SER A 305 5.00 -15.47 8.37
CA SER A 305 6.11 -14.64 7.88
C SER A 305 5.78 -14.02 6.51
N ARG A 306 6.19 -12.78 6.28
CA ARG A 306 5.95 -12.02 5.04
C ARG A 306 4.50 -12.06 4.57
N THR A 307 3.59 -11.68 5.47
CA THR A 307 2.15 -11.68 5.19
C THR A 307 1.50 -10.38 5.68
N GLY A 308 0.60 -9.85 4.88
CA GLY A 308 -0.27 -8.72 5.21
C GLY A 308 -1.72 -9.17 5.26
N LEU A 309 -2.45 -8.72 6.29
CA LEU A 309 -3.85 -9.02 6.54
C LEU A 309 -4.67 -7.72 6.56
N VAL A 310 -5.83 -7.76 5.93
CA VAL A 310 -6.89 -6.76 6.12
C VAL A 310 -8.08 -7.46 6.75
N LEU A 311 -8.45 -7.01 7.93
CA LEU A 311 -9.60 -7.51 8.67
C LEU A 311 -10.65 -6.41 8.76
N ARG A 312 -11.91 -6.79 8.73
CA ARG A 312 -13.04 -5.89 8.94
C ARG A 312 -13.75 -6.24 10.24
N ILE A 313 -14.17 -5.21 10.99
CA ILE A 313 -14.96 -5.40 12.20
C ILE A 313 -16.35 -5.94 11.85
N GLU A 314 -16.77 -6.97 12.55
CA GLU A 314 -18.13 -7.49 12.43
C GLU A 314 -19.05 -6.68 13.35
N PRO A 315 -20.25 -6.26 12.88
CA PRO A 315 -21.19 -5.56 13.73
C PRO A 315 -21.60 -6.46 14.90
N THR A 316 -21.48 -5.94 16.10
CA THR A 316 -22.04 -6.59 17.29
C THR A 316 -23.56 -6.55 17.14
N ARG A 317 -24.24 -7.69 17.03
CA ARG A 317 -25.71 -7.73 17.09
C ARG A 317 -26.11 -7.05 18.39
N ARG A 318 -26.81 -5.92 18.32
CA ARG A 318 -27.47 -5.37 19.50
C ARG A 318 -28.54 -6.40 19.94
N ALA A 319 -28.55 -6.75 21.21
CA ALA A 319 -29.54 -7.63 21.81
C ALA A 319 -30.91 -6.93 21.94
N THR A 320 -31.45 -6.38 20.86
CA THR A 320 -32.75 -5.66 20.83
C THR A 320 -33.65 -6.12 19.71
N ASP A 321 -33.48 -7.36 19.22
CA ASP A 321 -34.47 -8.01 18.33
C ASP A 321 -34.87 -9.37 18.91
N ILE A 322 -35.51 -9.31 20.08
CA ILE A 322 -36.40 -10.38 20.63
C ILE A 322 -37.69 -9.72 21.09
#